data_2ffed48218fd8587f0040ca21407121c
#
_entry.id   2ffed48218fd8587f0040ca21407121c
#
_cell.length_a   1.000
_cell.length_b   1.000
_cell.length_c   1.000
_cell.angle_alpha   90.00
_cell.angle_beta   90.00
_cell.angle_gamma   90.00
#
_symmetry.space_group_name_H-M   'P 1'
#
loop_
_entity.id
_entity.type
_entity.pdbx_description
1 polymer ?
#
loop_
_entity_poly.entity_id
_entity_poly.type
_entity_poly.pdbx_seq_one_letter_code
_entity_poly.pdbx_strand_id
1 'polypeptide(L)'
;ENFSFTAGDVLFICLNTNALEFDYSDAIPDFSFLEKLLKNLSPDIRRTIVAMHAGPYSEQFNNNVARVFQLYLRQFPGLQFCVYGHGHSIQVNDFFDDGILYYECTCAKKRAYLRFTLKENEYLYEVVNY
;
A
#
# COMPACT_ATOMS: atom_id res chain seq x y z
N GLU A 1 -9.65 9.54 -1.58
CA GLU A 1 -10.53 8.86 -0.66
C GLU A 1 -9.90 7.59 -0.13
N ASN A 2 -10.12 7.29 1.17
CA ASN A 2 -9.58 6.12 1.82
C ASN A 2 -10.70 5.12 2.09
N PHE A 3 -10.42 3.85 1.88
CA PHE A 3 -11.38 2.79 2.20
C PHE A 3 -10.64 1.48 2.47
N SER A 4 -11.38 0.51 3.02
CA SER A 4 -10.86 -0.83 3.22
C SER A 4 -11.96 -1.85 2.94
N PHE A 5 -11.56 -3.08 2.66
CA PHE A 5 -12.47 -4.21 2.53
C PHE A 5 -11.72 -5.49 2.91
N THR A 6 -12.47 -6.55 3.11
CA THR A 6 -11.91 -7.86 3.43
C THR A 6 -12.31 -8.90 2.39
N ALA A 7 -11.41 -9.84 2.15
CA ALA A 7 -11.70 -11.03 1.37
C ALA A 7 -11.12 -12.22 2.15
N GLY A 8 -12.01 -13.05 2.70
CA GLY A 8 -11.59 -14.09 3.62
C GLY A 8 -10.91 -13.49 4.86
N ASP A 9 -9.71 -13.93 5.16
CA ASP A 9 -8.90 -13.44 6.29
C ASP A 9 -7.92 -12.33 5.89
N VAL A 10 -8.07 -11.77 4.69
CA VAL A 10 -7.17 -10.73 4.17
C VAL A 10 -7.85 -9.37 4.21
N LEU A 11 -7.19 -8.41 4.83
CA LEU A 11 -7.60 -7.01 4.85
C LEU A 11 -6.91 -6.27 3.71
N PHE A 12 -7.68 -5.54 2.92
CA PHE A 12 -7.17 -4.65 1.88
C PHE A 12 -7.42 -3.21 2.31
N ILE A 13 -6.37 -2.41 2.35
CA ILE A 13 -6.44 -0.99 2.71
C ILE A 13 -6.07 -0.18 1.46
N CYS A 14 -6.95 0.72 1.05
CA CYS A 14 -6.73 1.57 -0.12
C CYS A 14 -6.64 3.03 0.34
N LEU A 15 -5.50 3.67 0.07
CA LEU A 15 -5.17 4.98 0.63
C LEU A 15 -4.94 6.02 -0.45
N ASN A 16 -5.41 7.23 -0.20
CA ASN A 16 -4.94 8.40 -0.90
C ASN A 16 -3.60 8.82 -0.30
N THR A 17 -2.57 8.85 -1.12
CA THR A 17 -1.22 9.26 -0.71
C THR A 17 -0.71 10.47 -1.50
N ASN A 18 -1.57 11.09 -2.33
CA ASN A 18 -1.19 12.25 -3.14
C ASN A 18 -1.32 13.54 -2.33
N ALA A 19 -0.33 13.82 -1.48
CA ALA A 19 -0.30 15.03 -0.67
C ALA A 19 0.00 16.28 -1.51
N LEU A 20 0.75 16.15 -2.59
CA LEU A 20 1.10 17.28 -3.47
C LEU A 20 -0.13 17.96 -4.06
N GLU A 21 -1.20 17.21 -4.35
CA GLU A 21 -2.45 17.76 -4.89
C GLU A 21 -3.01 18.89 -4.00
N PHE A 22 -2.73 18.85 -2.72
CA PHE A 22 -3.20 19.82 -1.74
C PHE A 22 -2.05 20.64 -1.12
N ASP A 23 -0.93 20.76 -1.84
CA ASP A 23 0.28 21.47 -1.40
C ASP A 23 0.76 21.01 -0.01
N TYR A 24 0.59 19.73 0.31
CA TYR A 24 0.96 19.11 1.58
C TYR A 24 0.23 19.73 2.80
N SER A 25 -0.89 20.42 2.57
CA SER A 25 -1.65 21.08 3.64
C SER A 25 -2.70 20.17 4.28
N ASP A 26 -3.12 19.12 3.58
CA ASP A 26 -4.10 18.17 4.10
C ASP A 26 -3.42 16.99 4.80
N ALA A 27 -4.18 16.30 5.66
CA ALA A 27 -3.71 15.12 6.37
C ALA A 27 -3.71 13.91 5.41
N ILE A 28 -2.70 13.84 4.56
CA ILE A 28 -2.51 12.77 3.57
C ILE A 28 -1.07 12.26 3.69
N PRO A 29 -0.82 10.98 4.03
CA PRO A 29 -1.82 9.93 4.35
C PRO A 29 -2.62 10.25 5.61
N ASP A 30 -3.85 9.75 5.64
CA ASP A 30 -4.76 10.02 6.77
C ASP A 30 -4.54 9.00 7.91
N PHE A 31 -3.76 9.38 8.89
CA PHE A 31 -3.48 8.52 10.05
C PHE A 31 -4.69 8.30 10.94
N SER A 32 -5.61 9.24 10.96
CA SER A 32 -6.86 9.10 11.69
C SER A 32 -7.69 7.93 11.16
N PHE A 33 -7.73 7.79 9.83
CA PHE A 33 -8.37 6.65 9.17
C PHE A 33 -7.70 5.34 9.60
N LEU A 34 -6.36 5.28 9.57
CA LEU A 34 -5.61 4.09 9.96
C LEU A 34 -5.83 3.73 11.43
N GLU A 35 -5.85 4.72 12.32
CA GLU A 35 -6.12 4.48 13.74
C GLU A 35 -7.51 3.91 13.99
N LYS A 36 -8.52 4.44 13.33
CA LYS A 36 -9.88 3.93 13.44
C LYS A 36 -9.97 2.49 12.92
N LEU A 37 -9.30 2.21 11.82
CA LEU A 37 -9.28 0.89 11.23
C LEU A 37 -8.62 -0.11 12.20
N LEU A 38 -7.48 0.25 12.80
CA LEU A 38 -6.80 -0.59 13.78
C LEU A 38 -7.67 -0.89 15.00
N LYS A 39 -8.43 0.09 15.49
CA LYS A 39 -9.31 -0.10 16.64
C LYS A 39 -10.49 -1.02 16.36
N ASN A 40 -10.90 -1.13 15.12
CA ASN A 40 -12.10 -1.87 14.72
C ASN A 40 -11.80 -3.14 13.93
N LEU A 41 -10.56 -3.62 13.99
CA LEU A 41 -10.16 -4.83 13.28
C LEU A 41 -10.89 -6.06 13.79
N SER A 42 -11.38 -6.87 12.85
CA SER A 42 -11.85 -8.21 13.17
C SER A 42 -10.68 -9.08 13.62
N PRO A 43 -10.85 -9.90 14.68
CA PRO A 43 -9.79 -10.83 15.10
C PRO A 43 -9.51 -11.93 14.06
N ASP A 44 -10.36 -12.07 13.06
CA ASP A 44 -10.20 -13.08 12.01
C ASP A 44 -9.22 -12.66 10.92
N ILE A 45 -8.81 -11.40 10.90
CA ILE A 45 -7.85 -10.90 9.90
C ILE A 45 -6.45 -11.44 10.23
N ARG A 46 -5.84 -12.10 9.27
CA ARG A 46 -4.50 -12.70 9.40
C ARG A 46 -3.47 -12.01 8.53
N ARG A 47 -3.87 -11.40 7.43
CA ARG A 47 -2.96 -10.76 6.48
C ARG A 47 -3.52 -9.43 6.02
N THR A 48 -2.61 -8.51 5.68
CA THR A 48 -2.95 -7.15 5.22
C THR A 48 -2.17 -6.83 3.96
N ILE A 49 -2.86 -6.22 3.00
CA ILE A 49 -2.28 -5.70 1.77
C ILE A 49 -2.70 -4.24 1.65
N VAL A 50 -1.76 -3.36 1.30
CA VAL A 50 -2.03 -1.92 1.20
C VAL A 50 -1.84 -1.46 -0.24
N ALA A 51 -2.82 -0.75 -0.77
CA ALA A 51 -2.75 -0.13 -2.08
C ALA A 51 -2.80 1.39 -1.93
N MET A 52 -1.99 2.09 -2.71
CA MET A 52 -1.89 3.55 -2.65
C MET A 52 -1.55 4.12 -4.03
N HIS A 53 -1.80 5.42 -4.23
CA HIS A 53 -1.48 6.06 -5.50
C HIS A 53 0.03 6.25 -5.68
N ALA A 54 0.66 6.96 -4.76
CA ALA A 54 2.09 7.27 -4.78
C ALA A 54 2.80 6.53 -3.66
N GLY A 55 3.97 5.98 -3.93
CA GLY A 55 4.77 5.31 -2.92
C GLY A 55 5.55 6.31 -2.06
N PRO A 56 6.04 5.87 -0.89
CA PRO A 56 6.95 6.68 -0.09
C PRO A 56 8.14 7.15 -0.93
N TYR A 57 8.63 8.34 -0.62
CA TYR A 57 9.75 9.03 -1.27
C TYR A 57 9.46 9.53 -2.69
N SER A 58 8.24 9.39 -3.19
CA SER A 58 7.78 10.09 -4.37
C SER A 58 7.54 11.58 -4.04
N GLU A 59 7.58 12.44 -5.06
CA GLU A 59 7.27 13.86 -4.89
C GLU A 59 5.82 14.11 -4.50
N GLN A 60 4.92 13.18 -4.76
CA GLN A 60 3.53 13.29 -4.36
C GLN A 60 3.28 12.89 -2.92
N PHE A 61 4.17 12.11 -2.33
CA PHE A 61 4.05 11.66 -0.95
C PHE A 61 4.54 12.71 0.02
N ASN A 62 3.90 12.84 1.18
CA ASN A 62 4.43 13.68 2.25
C ASN A 62 5.57 12.95 2.96
N ASN A 63 6.79 13.15 2.50
CA ASN A 63 7.94 12.39 2.97
C ASN A 63 8.40 12.77 4.38
N ASN A 64 7.90 13.87 4.93
CA ASN A 64 8.12 14.21 6.33
C ASN A 64 7.49 13.18 7.27
N VAL A 65 6.46 12.49 6.82
CA VAL A 65 5.76 11.47 7.63
C VAL A 65 5.95 10.05 7.12
N ALA A 66 6.90 9.83 6.20
CA ALA A 66 7.12 8.51 5.62
C ALA A 66 7.41 7.44 6.68
N ARG A 67 8.24 7.76 7.66
CA ARG A 67 8.59 6.82 8.73
C ARG A 67 7.40 6.55 9.66
N VAL A 68 6.59 7.54 9.94
CA VAL A 68 5.36 7.37 10.72
C VAL A 68 4.39 6.47 9.96
N PHE A 69 4.26 6.69 8.65
CA PHE A 69 3.46 5.86 7.78
C PHE A 69 3.89 4.39 7.86
N GLN A 70 5.19 4.11 7.73
CA GLN A 70 5.72 2.76 7.90
C GLN A 70 5.30 2.13 9.23
N LEU A 71 5.44 2.88 10.32
CA LEU A 71 5.12 2.38 11.65
C LEU A 71 3.63 2.04 11.80
N TYR A 72 2.75 2.84 11.22
CA TYR A 72 1.32 2.54 11.22
C TYR A 72 1.01 1.27 10.44
N LEU A 73 1.57 1.14 9.23
CA LEU A 73 1.30 -0.05 8.40
C LEU A 73 1.76 -1.33 9.08
N ARG A 74 2.88 -1.28 9.79
CA ARG A 74 3.42 -2.45 10.48
C ARG A 74 2.60 -2.90 11.68
N GLN A 75 1.65 -2.09 12.13
CA GLN A 75 0.73 -2.49 13.20
C GLN A 75 -0.39 -3.41 12.73
N PHE A 76 -0.63 -3.47 11.42
CA PHE A 76 -1.69 -4.32 10.87
C PHE A 76 -1.25 -5.79 10.84
N PRO A 77 -2.20 -6.73 11.05
CA PRO A 77 -1.85 -8.15 11.10
C PRO A 77 -1.25 -8.65 9.79
N GLY A 78 -0.10 -9.31 9.89
CA GLY A 78 0.49 -10.00 8.77
C GLY A 78 0.66 -9.16 7.52
N LEU A 79 1.19 -7.93 7.65
CA LEU A 79 1.44 -7.07 6.49
C LEU A 79 2.30 -7.81 5.48
N GLN A 80 1.76 -8.02 4.27
CA GLN A 80 2.40 -8.82 3.23
C GLN A 80 3.25 -7.96 2.31
N PHE A 81 2.64 -6.96 1.71
CA PHE A 81 3.27 -6.06 0.75
C PHE A 81 2.35 -4.88 0.48
N CYS A 82 2.90 -3.89 -0.22
CA CYS A 82 2.16 -2.73 -0.67
C CYS A 82 2.25 -2.62 -2.19
N VAL A 83 1.23 -2.04 -2.81
CA VAL A 83 1.22 -1.76 -4.25
C VAL A 83 0.95 -0.28 -4.47
N TYR A 84 1.58 0.30 -5.49
CA TYR A 84 1.42 1.70 -5.81
C TYR A 84 1.60 1.93 -7.31
N GLY A 85 1.29 3.13 -7.77
CA GLY A 85 1.40 3.50 -9.17
C GLY A 85 2.17 4.79 -9.36
N HIS A 86 1.60 5.73 -10.09
CA HIS A 86 2.11 7.07 -10.38
C HIS A 86 3.32 7.11 -11.33
N GLY A 87 4.40 6.38 -11.07
CA GLY A 87 5.61 6.45 -11.87
C GLY A 87 5.53 5.75 -13.23
N HIS A 88 4.46 5.01 -13.50
CA HIS A 88 4.20 4.31 -14.75
C HIS A 88 5.31 3.33 -15.18
N SER A 89 5.97 2.70 -14.21
CA SER A 89 6.99 1.68 -14.45
C SER A 89 6.77 0.49 -13.52
N ILE A 90 7.36 -0.64 -13.88
CA ILE A 90 7.35 -1.82 -13.02
C ILE A 90 8.59 -1.76 -12.14
N GLN A 91 8.40 -1.63 -10.83
CA GLN A 91 9.50 -1.58 -9.86
C GLN A 91 9.13 -2.32 -8.58
N VAL A 92 10.13 -2.80 -7.87
CA VAL A 92 9.97 -3.39 -6.55
C VAL A 92 11.00 -2.73 -5.63
N ASN A 93 10.54 -2.18 -4.52
CA ASN A 93 11.39 -1.46 -3.59
C ASN A 93 11.15 -1.88 -2.15
N ASP A 94 12.21 -2.00 -1.40
CA ASP A 94 12.19 -2.11 0.07
C ASP A 94 12.57 -0.75 0.65
N PHE A 95 11.61 0.18 0.67
CA PHE A 95 11.88 1.58 1.01
C PHE A 95 12.43 1.78 2.41
N PHE A 96 12.11 0.90 3.35
CA PHE A 96 12.44 1.06 4.76
C PHE A 96 13.40 -0.01 5.26
N ASP A 97 13.90 -0.86 4.37
CA ASP A 97 14.81 -1.95 4.71
C ASP A 97 14.24 -2.85 5.83
N ASP A 98 12.95 -3.15 5.74
CA ASP A 98 12.23 -3.95 6.74
C ASP A 98 11.65 -5.25 6.17
N GLY A 99 11.94 -5.56 4.92
CA GLY A 99 11.44 -6.76 4.25
C GLY A 99 10.04 -6.63 3.69
N ILE A 100 9.35 -5.50 3.92
CA ILE A 100 8.05 -5.22 3.31
C ILE A 100 8.27 -4.57 1.97
N LEU A 101 7.90 -5.28 0.90
CA LEU A 101 8.15 -4.82 -0.46
C LEU A 101 6.98 -3.96 -0.95
N TYR A 102 7.34 -2.91 -1.70
CA TYR A 102 6.41 -2.00 -2.35
C TYR A 102 6.55 -2.23 -3.86
N TYR A 103 5.47 -2.67 -4.49
CA TYR A 103 5.43 -3.00 -5.91
C TYR A 103 4.77 -1.86 -6.68
N GLU A 104 5.50 -1.26 -7.61
CA GLU A 104 4.94 -0.27 -8.52
C GLU A 104 4.42 -0.97 -9.76
N CYS A 105 3.17 -0.65 -10.14
CA CYS A 105 2.59 -1.13 -11.39
C CYS A 105 2.60 -0.01 -12.43
N THR A 106 2.80 -0.40 -13.68
CA THR A 106 2.76 0.54 -14.80
C THR A 106 1.30 0.91 -15.16
N CYS A 107 1.12 1.89 -16.03
CA CYS A 107 -0.21 2.26 -16.50
C CYS A 107 -0.72 1.24 -17.54
N ALA A 108 -2.05 1.15 -17.66
CA ALA A 108 -2.70 0.21 -18.57
C ALA A 108 -2.27 0.40 -20.04
N LYS A 109 -1.88 1.61 -20.43
CA LYS A 109 -1.40 1.93 -21.78
C LYS A 109 -0.17 1.11 -22.17
N LYS A 110 0.64 0.71 -21.21
CA LYS A 110 1.82 -0.13 -21.45
C LYS A 110 1.50 -1.62 -21.49
N ARG A 111 0.25 -1.98 -21.32
CA ARG A 111 -0.28 -3.34 -21.50
C ARG A 111 0.43 -4.35 -20.60
N ALA A 112 0.57 -4.01 -19.33
CA ALA A 112 1.11 -4.88 -18.32
C ALA A 112 0.39 -4.67 -16.99
N TYR A 113 0.29 -5.73 -16.21
CA TYR A 113 -0.22 -5.64 -14.85
C TYR A 113 0.52 -6.63 -13.96
N LEU A 114 0.39 -6.43 -12.65
CA LEU A 114 0.92 -7.34 -11.65
C LEU A 114 -0.17 -8.29 -11.17
N ARG A 115 0.17 -9.56 -11.10
CA ARG A 115 -0.71 -10.56 -10.53
C ARG A 115 -0.07 -11.15 -9.28
N PHE A 116 -0.80 -11.11 -8.16
CA PHE A 116 -0.34 -11.67 -6.91
C PHE A 116 -1.14 -12.91 -6.57
N THR A 117 -0.46 -13.95 -6.10
CA THR A 117 -1.07 -15.17 -5.63
C THR A 117 -0.75 -15.34 -4.16
N LEU A 118 -1.77 -15.34 -3.31
CA LEU A 118 -1.59 -15.54 -1.88
C LEU A 118 -1.69 -17.02 -1.56
N LYS A 119 -0.66 -17.55 -0.93
CA LYS A 119 -0.59 -18.93 -0.43
C LYS A 119 -0.64 -18.91 1.08
N GLU A 120 -0.72 -20.07 1.70
CA GLU A 120 -0.91 -20.19 3.15
C GLU A 120 0.13 -19.40 3.96
N ASN A 121 1.42 -19.50 3.61
CA ASN A 121 2.51 -18.88 4.36
C ASN A 121 3.37 -17.95 3.51
N GLU A 122 2.96 -17.66 2.28
CA GLU A 122 3.74 -16.82 1.37
C GLU A 122 2.85 -16.17 0.32
N TYR A 123 3.42 -15.30 -0.48
CA TYR A 123 2.78 -14.81 -1.69
C TYR A 123 3.77 -14.87 -2.84
N LEU A 124 3.24 -14.97 -4.05
CA LEU A 124 4.01 -14.92 -5.29
C LEU A 124 3.49 -13.79 -6.15
N TYR A 125 4.35 -13.23 -6.99
CA TYR A 125 3.90 -12.23 -7.96
C TYR A 125 4.49 -12.50 -9.32
N GLU A 126 3.82 -11.99 -10.35
CA GLU A 126 4.32 -12.03 -11.71
C GLU A 126 3.88 -10.80 -12.47
N VAL A 127 4.67 -10.41 -13.46
CA VAL A 127 4.32 -9.37 -14.43
C VAL A 127 3.63 -10.04 -15.60
N VAL A 128 2.41 -9.62 -15.91
CA VAL A 128 1.64 -10.14 -17.03
C VAL A 128 1.58 -9.08 -18.11
N ASN A 129 2.03 -9.42 -19.31
CA ASN A 129 1.96 -8.55 -20.50
C ASN A 129 0.81 -9.03 -21.39
N TYR A 130 0.09 -8.07 -22.00
CA TYR A 130 -1.06 -8.42 -22.86
C TYR A 130 -1.23 -7.50 -24.05
#